data_1033ce8a338000976c8eca9f2f6ee7cf
#
_entry.id   1033ce8a338000976c8eca9f2f6ee7cf
#
_cell.length_a   1.000
_cell.length_b   1.000
_cell.length_c   1.000
_cell.angle_alpha   90.00
_cell.angle_beta   90.00
_cell.angle_gamma   90.00
#
_symmetry.space_group_name_H-M   'P 1'
#
loop_
_entity.id
_entity.type
_entity.pdbx_description
1 polymer ?
#
loop_
_entity_poly.entity_id
_entity_poly.type
_entity_poly.pdbx_seq_one_letter_code
_entity_poly.pdbx_strand_id
1 'polypeptide(L)'
;MYAKIIQGIQDDVELREELQKIFESKSHKAMVKYSLLLGRHIMDLTNTQPCGEISEAYEISEKWLEGKAKFTEARAAAIKIHRLAHNEEDPVMEKVYRIMVQVAATPHVKNHALIASDYAIKLINTMYPDNAQEVSRERQEQIKLMKSL
;
A
#
# COMPACT_ATOMS: atom_id res chain seq x y z
N MET A 1 14.37 -16.05 4.34
CA MET A 1 14.82 -14.63 4.23
C MET A 1 14.09 -13.95 3.09
N TYR A 2 13.62 -12.75 3.29
CA TYR A 2 12.94 -12.00 2.24
C TYR A 2 13.85 -10.94 1.64
N ALA A 3 13.58 -10.56 0.40
CA ALA A 3 14.26 -9.43 -0.22
C ALA A 3 13.75 -8.12 0.38
N LYS A 4 14.65 -7.22 0.72
CA LYS A 4 14.29 -5.90 1.24
C LYS A 4 13.91 -5.01 0.07
N ILE A 5 12.64 -4.65 -0.05
CA ILE A 5 12.12 -3.89 -1.19
C ILE A 5 12.45 -2.41 -1.07
N ILE A 6 12.25 -1.84 0.12
CA ILE A 6 12.64 -0.45 0.39
C ILE A 6 13.66 -0.42 1.53
N GLN A 7 14.57 0.55 1.45
CA GLN A 7 15.64 0.68 2.44
C GLN A 7 15.27 1.68 3.53
N GLY A 8 15.97 1.57 4.67
CA GLY A 8 15.88 2.54 5.73
C GLY A 8 14.63 2.45 6.59
N ILE A 9 13.92 1.31 6.56
CA ILE A 9 12.77 1.10 7.45
C ILE A 9 13.18 0.26 8.65
N GLN A 10 12.60 0.60 9.80
CA GLN A 10 12.63 -0.24 11.00
C GLN A 10 11.44 -1.17 10.93
N ASP A 11 11.67 -2.46 10.88
CA ASP A 11 10.64 -3.46 10.57
C ASP A 11 10.66 -4.62 11.56
N ASP A 12 9.58 -5.39 11.55
CA ASP A 12 9.48 -6.69 12.21
C ASP A 12 9.75 -7.74 11.14
N VAL A 13 10.97 -8.26 11.12
CA VAL A 13 11.46 -9.18 10.07
C VAL A 13 10.61 -10.45 10.00
N GLU A 14 10.24 -11.03 11.14
CA GLU A 14 9.46 -12.27 11.18
C GLU A 14 8.06 -12.06 10.59
N LEU A 15 7.39 -10.98 10.98
CA LEU A 15 6.07 -10.65 10.45
C LEU A 15 6.14 -10.30 8.96
N ARG A 16 7.20 -9.62 8.52
CA ARG A 16 7.40 -9.33 7.10
C ARG A 16 7.55 -10.61 6.28
N GLU A 17 8.29 -11.59 6.78
CA GLU A 17 8.43 -12.90 6.12
C GLU A 17 7.10 -13.64 6.06
N GLU A 18 6.31 -13.61 7.13
CA GLU A 18 4.98 -14.19 7.16
C GLU A 18 4.06 -13.54 6.11
N LEU A 19 4.06 -12.21 6.05
CA LEU A 19 3.29 -11.47 5.06
C LEU A 19 3.67 -11.88 3.63
N GLN A 20 4.95 -12.00 3.35
CA GLN A 20 5.42 -12.39 2.02
C GLN A 20 4.94 -13.79 1.63
N LYS A 21 4.96 -14.75 2.56
CA LYS A 21 4.46 -16.11 2.30
C LYS A 21 2.97 -16.10 1.95
N ILE A 22 2.18 -15.30 2.67
CA ILE A 22 0.76 -15.15 2.36
C ILE A 22 0.59 -14.52 0.99
N PHE A 23 1.33 -13.44 0.70
CA PHE A 23 1.32 -12.76 -0.59
C PHE A 23 1.61 -13.73 -1.75
N GLU A 24 2.61 -14.58 -1.61
CA GLU A 24 2.99 -15.55 -2.64
C GLU A 24 1.89 -16.57 -2.93
N SER A 25 1.03 -16.85 -1.93
CA SER A 25 -0.08 -17.80 -2.07
C SER A 25 -1.35 -17.17 -2.68
N LYS A 26 -1.40 -15.84 -2.83
CA LYS A 26 -2.60 -15.14 -3.26
C LYS A 26 -2.55 -14.78 -4.75
N SER A 27 -3.74 -14.69 -5.37
CA SER A 27 -3.87 -14.28 -6.76
C SER A 27 -3.62 -12.78 -6.94
N HIS A 28 -3.37 -12.36 -8.17
CA HIS A 28 -3.25 -10.94 -8.51
C HIS A 28 -4.52 -10.16 -8.12
N LYS A 29 -5.70 -10.71 -8.44
CA LYS A 29 -6.98 -10.07 -8.08
C LYS A 29 -7.14 -9.92 -6.57
N ALA A 30 -6.78 -10.95 -5.81
CA ALA A 30 -6.82 -10.87 -4.34
C ALA A 30 -5.89 -9.76 -3.84
N MET A 31 -4.72 -9.60 -4.44
CA MET A 31 -3.77 -8.57 -4.03
C MET A 31 -4.22 -7.16 -4.41
N VAL A 32 -4.97 -7.00 -5.50
CA VAL A 32 -5.62 -5.70 -5.80
C VAL A 32 -6.65 -5.38 -4.72
N LYS A 33 -7.48 -6.34 -4.33
CA LYS A 33 -8.45 -6.15 -3.24
C LYS A 33 -7.75 -5.81 -1.93
N TYR A 34 -6.68 -6.53 -1.60
CA TYR A 34 -5.88 -6.24 -0.42
C TYR A 34 -5.33 -4.81 -0.44
N SER A 35 -4.76 -4.38 -1.57
CA SER A 35 -4.18 -3.04 -1.67
C SER A 35 -5.22 -1.94 -1.42
N LEU A 36 -6.46 -2.13 -1.91
CA LEU A 36 -7.55 -1.19 -1.65
C LEU A 36 -7.93 -1.14 -0.17
N LEU A 37 -7.96 -2.30 0.49
CA LEU A 37 -8.21 -2.38 1.94
C LEU A 37 -7.08 -1.71 2.73
N LEU A 38 -5.85 -1.96 2.34
CA LEU A 38 -4.67 -1.35 2.97
C LEU A 38 -4.74 0.18 2.86
N GLY A 39 -5.03 0.69 1.66
CA GLY A 39 -5.15 2.12 1.45
C GLY A 39 -6.21 2.77 2.32
N ARG A 40 -7.37 2.14 2.47
CA ARG A 40 -8.43 2.62 3.37
C ARG A 40 -7.98 2.61 4.82
N HIS A 41 -7.32 1.54 5.24
CA HIS A 41 -6.76 1.44 6.59
C HIS A 41 -5.78 2.60 6.85
N ILE A 42 -4.90 2.90 5.91
CA ILE A 42 -3.95 3.99 6.05
C ILE A 42 -4.65 5.36 6.09
N MET A 43 -5.65 5.58 5.25
CA MET A 43 -6.41 6.82 5.27
C MET A 43 -7.15 7.01 6.60
N ASP A 44 -7.73 5.94 7.15
CA ASP A 44 -8.39 5.98 8.46
C ASP A 44 -7.36 6.28 9.57
N LEU A 45 -6.21 5.62 9.53
CA LEU A 45 -5.16 5.78 10.52
C LEU A 45 -4.63 7.23 10.57
N THR A 46 -4.57 7.88 9.42
CA THR A 46 -4.03 9.25 9.29
C THR A 46 -5.12 10.32 9.21
N ASN A 47 -6.38 9.93 9.35
CA ASN A 47 -7.53 10.81 9.20
C ASN A 47 -7.49 11.59 7.88
N THR A 48 -7.16 10.87 6.79
CA THR A 48 -7.04 11.43 5.45
C THR A 48 -8.33 11.19 4.67
N GLN A 49 -8.87 12.24 4.06
CA GLN A 49 -9.97 12.11 3.09
C GLN A 49 -9.38 11.86 1.71
N PRO A 50 -9.96 10.95 0.91
CA PRO A 50 -9.45 10.70 -0.43
C PRO A 50 -9.65 11.93 -1.32
N CYS A 51 -8.56 12.38 -1.95
CA CYS A 51 -8.63 13.42 -2.97
C CYS A 51 -9.12 12.83 -4.30
N GLY A 52 -9.35 13.68 -5.31
CA GLY A 52 -9.86 13.25 -6.61
C GLY A 52 -9.00 12.17 -7.27
N GLU A 53 -7.67 12.30 -7.21
CA GLU A 53 -6.74 11.36 -7.82
C GLU A 53 -6.78 9.99 -7.12
N ILE A 54 -6.90 9.96 -5.81
CA ILE A 54 -7.02 8.69 -5.06
C ILE A 54 -8.38 8.03 -5.38
N SER A 55 -9.46 8.79 -5.39
CA SER A 55 -10.79 8.28 -5.72
C SER A 55 -10.85 7.72 -7.15
N GLU A 56 -10.22 8.39 -8.10
CA GLU A 56 -10.10 7.92 -9.49
C GLU A 56 -9.35 6.58 -9.54
N ALA A 57 -8.23 6.47 -8.83
CA ALA A 57 -7.43 5.25 -8.79
C ALA A 57 -8.23 4.07 -8.21
N TYR A 58 -9.01 4.31 -7.17
CA TYR A 58 -9.88 3.28 -6.58
C TYR A 58 -10.94 2.82 -7.57
N GLU A 59 -11.59 3.75 -8.27
CA GLU A 59 -12.58 3.43 -9.28
C GLU A 59 -11.98 2.58 -10.40
N ILE A 60 -10.79 2.94 -10.88
CA ILE A 60 -10.09 2.19 -11.92
C ILE A 60 -9.75 0.77 -11.45
N SER A 61 -9.24 0.62 -10.22
CA SER A 61 -8.92 -0.69 -9.68
C SER A 61 -10.16 -1.57 -9.54
N GLU A 62 -11.28 -1.01 -9.10
CA GLU A 62 -12.55 -1.74 -8.99
C GLU A 62 -13.05 -2.17 -10.37
N LYS A 63 -12.93 -1.32 -11.38
CA LYS A 63 -13.26 -1.65 -12.77
C LYS A 63 -12.34 -2.72 -13.33
N TRP A 64 -11.05 -2.66 -12.99
CA TRP A 64 -10.10 -3.69 -13.42
C TRP A 64 -10.49 -5.07 -12.84
N LEU A 65 -10.92 -5.11 -11.59
CA LEU A 65 -11.40 -6.36 -10.97
C LEU A 65 -12.60 -6.95 -11.71
N GLU A 66 -13.41 -6.11 -12.33
CA GLU A 66 -14.58 -6.51 -13.13
C GLU A 66 -14.23 -6.78 -14.60
N GLY A 67 -12.97 -6.62 -15.00
CA GLY A 67 -12.55 -6.73 -16.39
C GLY A 67 -12.94 -5.54 -17.27
N LYS A 68 -13.24 -4.39 -16.66
CA LYS A 68 -13.73 -3.18 -17.36
C LYS A 68 -12.69 -2.07 -17.48
N ALA A 69 -11.47 -2.28 -16.99
CA ALA A 69 -10.38 -1.33 -17.13
C ALA A 69 -9.08 -2.08 -17.42
N LYS A 70 -8.17 -1.40 -18.11
CA LYS A 70 -6.87 -1.97 -18.45
C LYS A 70 -5.82 -1.58 -17.40
N PHE A 71 -4.76 -2.41 -17.29
CA PHE A 71 -3.66 -2.10 -16.37
C PHE A 71 -2.98 -0.77 -16.70
N THR A 72 -3.02 -0.32 -17.97
CA THR A 72 -2.44 0.96 -18.39
C THR A 72 -3.19 2.15 -17.78
N GLU A 73 -4.49 2.03 -17.54
CA GLU A 73 -5.29 3.05 -16.86
C GLU A 73 -4.88 3.15 -15.39
N ALA A 74 -4.66 2.01 -14.75
CA ALA A 74 -4.17 1.97 -13.36
C ALA A 74 -2.79 2.61 -13.22
N ARG A 75 -1.89 2.30 -14.16
CA ARG A 75 -0.55 2.89 -14.20
C ARG A 75 -0.61 4.41 -14.35
N ALA A 76 -1.49 4.91 -15.23
CA ALA A 76 -1.67 6.36 -15.43
C ALA A 76 -2.20 7.04 -14.16
N ALA A 77 -3.14 6.41 -13.45
CA ALA A 77 -3.66 6.92 -12.19
C ALA A 77 -2.56 6.99 -11.12
N ALA A 78 -1.70 5.97 -11.06
CA ALA A 78 -0.58 5.94 -10.12
C ALA A 78 0.39 7.11 -10.37
N ILE A 79 0.66 7.44 -11.64
CA ILE A 79 1.54 8.56 -12.01
C ILE A 79 1.00 9.89 -11.48
N LYS A 80 -0.31 10.10 -11.54
CA LYS A 80 -0.94 11.32 -11.00
C LYS A 80 -0.72 11.45 -9.49
N ILE A 81 -0.86 10.36 -8.76
CA ILE A 81 -0.62 10.36 -7.30
C ILE A 81 0.86 10.55 -6.99
N HIS A 82 1.74 9.98 -7.81
CA HIS A 82 3.19 10.17 -7.67
C HIS A 82 3.56 11.65 -7.70
N ARG A 83 2.91 12.45 -8.57
CA ARG A 83 3.13 13.90 -8.63
C ARG A 83 2.70 14.58 -7.33
N LEU A 84 1.58 14.14 -6.73
CA LEU A 84 1.15 14.65 -5.43
C LEU A 84 2.19 14.36 -4.35
N ALA A 85 2.74 13.13 -4.33
CA ALA A 85 3.76 12.75 -3.37
C ALA A 85 5.02 13.60 -3.54
N HIS A 86 5.44 13.83 -4.79
CA HIS A 86 6.65 14.61 -5.10
C HIS A 86 6.54 16.06 -4.61
N ASN A 87 5.34 16.63 -4.67
CA ASN A 87 5.11 18.04 -4.30
C ASN A 87 4.67 18.22 -2.84
N GLU A 88 4.46 17.13 -2.09
CA GLU A 88 3.98 17.22 -0.72
C GLU A 88 5.12 17.51 0.26
N GLU A 89 4.96 18.53 1.08
CA GLU A 89 5.96 18.95 2.07
C GLU A 89 5.77 18.29 3.44
N ASP A 90 4.53 17.94 3.80
CA ASP A 90 4.27 17.26 5.07
C ASP A 90 4.77 15.80 4.99
N PRO A 91 5.70 15.40 5.88
CA PRO A 91 6.29 14.06 5.83
C PRO A 91 5.29 12.92 5.95
N VAL A 92 4.25 13.08 6.76
CA VAL A 92 3.22 12.06 6.94
C VAL A 92 2.38 11.93 5.67
N MET A 93 1.89 13.05 5.13
CA MET A 93 1.09 13.03 3.91
C MET A 93 1.90 12.56 2.70
N GLU A 94 3.18 12.90 2.63
CA GLU A 94 4.06 12.41 1.57
C GLU A 94 4.11 10.87 1.58
N LYS A 95 4.19 10.27 2.77
CA LYS A 95 4.18 8.81 2.91
C LYS A 95 2.82 8.22 2.54
N VAL A 96 1.73 8.88 2.90
CA VAL A 96 0.38 8.45 2.50
C VAL A 96 0.30 8.39 0.98
N TYR A 97 0.74 9.43 0.29
CA TYR A 97 0.72 9.43 -1.17
C TYR A 97 1.63 8.36 -1.76
N ARG A 98 2.80 8.09 -1.17
CA ARG A 98 3.68 7.00 -1.61
C ARG A 98 3.01 5.63 -1.53
N ILE A 99 2.23 5.41 -0.46
CA ILE A 99 1.44 4.18 -0.31
C ILE A 99 0.37 4.12 -1.42
N MET A 100 -0.34 5.22 -1.64
CA MET A 100 -1.42 5.28 -2.63
C MET A 100 -0.92 5.09 -4.07
N VAL A 101 0.28 5.53 -4.39
CA VAL A 101 0.92 5.23 -5.69
C VAL A 101 0.99 3.73 -5.89
N GLN A 102 1.46 2.99 -4.88
CA GLN A 102 1.61 1.54 -4.96
C GLN A 102 0.26 0.83 -5.01
N VAL A 103 -0.71 1.31 -4.22
CA VAL A 103 -2.09 0.80 -4.26
C VAL A 103 -2.65 0.95 -5.68
N ALA A 104 -2.56 2.14 -6.25
CA ALA A 104 -3.07 2.44 -7.59
C ALA A 104 -2.38 1.59 -8.68
N ALA A 105 -1.11 1.26 -8.51
CA ALA A 105 -0.31 0.52 -9.49
C ALA A 105 -0.47 -1.01 -9.37
N THR A 106 -1.16 -1.51 -8.35
CA THR A 106 -1.29 -2.96 -8.14
C THR A 106 -1.92 -3.70 -9.32
N PRO A 107 -2.95 -3.16 -10.03
CA PRO A 107 -3.45 -3.82 -11.24
C PRO A 107 -2.39 -3.97 -12.33
N HIS A 108 -1.39 -3.12 -12.37
CA HIS A 108 -0.28 -3.23 -13.34
C HIS A 108 0.66 -4.38 -12.97
N VAL A 109 1.11 -4.44 -11.72
CA VAL A 109 2.00 -5.51 -11.23
C VAL A 109 1.61 -5.88 -9.80
N LYS A 110 1.33 -7.16 -9.57
CA LYS A 110 0.94 -7.71 -8.28
C LYS A 110 1.85 -7.27 -7.13
N ASN A 111 3.15 -7.19 -7.39
CA ASN A 111 4.16 -6.88 -6.37
C ASN A 111 3.99 -5.49 -5.74
N HIS A 112 3.29 -4.58 -6.40
CA HIS A 112 3.02 -3.25 -5.82
C HIS A 112 2.24 -3.34 -4.52
N ALA A 113 1.43 -4.38 -4.31
CA ALA A 113 0.73 -4.59 -3.04
C ALA A 113 1.70 -4.79 -1.88
N LEU A 114 2.77 -5.54 -2.11
CA LEU A 114 3.81 -5.78 -1.10
C LEU A 114 4.64 -4.52 -0.85
N ILE A 115 4.95 -3.78 -1.90
CA ILE A 115 5.68 -2.51 -1.80
C ILE A 115 4.82 -1.49 -1.02
N ALA A 116 3.52 -1.43 -1.27
CA ALA A 116 2.60 -0.58 -0.50
C ALA A 116 2.67 -0.91 0.99
N SER A 117 2.71 -2.20 1.33
CA SER A 117 2.81 -2.66 2.72
C SER A 117 4.11 -2.18 3.37
N ASP A 118 5.22 -2.20 2.64
CA ASP A 118 6.51 -1.72 3.14
C ASP A 118 6.52 -0.20 3.32
N TYR A 119 5.92 0.56 2.39
CA TYR A 119 5.76 2.00 2.55
C TYR A 119 4.88 2.34 3.76
N ALA A 120 3.89 1.50 4.09
CA ALA A 120 3.09 1.69 5.30
C ALA A 120 3.96 1.61 6.55
N ILE A 121 4.96 0.72 6.58
CA ILE A 121 5.93 0.67 7.69
C ILE A 121 6.76 1.97 7.75
N LYS A 122 7.15 2.49 6.60
CA LYS A 122 7.87 3.78 6.55
C LYS A 122 7.01 4.92 7.12
N LEU A 123 5.71 4.91 6.84
CA LEU A 123 4.76 5.84 7.46
C LEU A 123 4.75 5.68 8.97
N ILE A 124 4.66 4.45 9.48
CA ILE A 124 4.66 4.18 10.91
C ILE A 124 5.97 4.67 11.55
N ASN A 125 7.10 4.43 10.90
CA ASN A 125 8.41 4.93 11.38
C ASN A 125 8.42 6.47 11.46
N THR A 126 7.72 7.14 10.57
CA THR A 126 7.62 8.61 10.54
C THR A 126 6.72 9.13 11.65
N MET A 127 5.56 8.49 11.87
CA MET A 127 4.59 8.91 12.88
C MET A 127 5.03 8.54 14.29
N TYR A 128 5.69 7.41 14.46
CA TYR A 128 6.10 6.86 15.76
C TYR A 128 7.56 6.42 15.71
N PRO A 129 8.51 7.37 15.75
CA PRO A 129 9.94 7.03 15.66
C PRO A 129 10.36 6.06 16.76
N ASP A 130 11.17 5.07 16.37
CA ASP A 130 11.73 4.07 17.28
C ASP A 130 10.70 3.29 18.09
N ASN A 131 9.50 3.09 17.52
CA ASN A 131 8.42 2.38 18.20
C ASN A 131 8.16 1.01 17.55
N ALA A 132 8.83 -0.03 18.05
CA ALA A 132 8.72 -1.39 17.55
C ALA A 132 7.30 -1.96 17.71
N GLN A 133 6.57 -1.58 18.76
CA GLN A 133 5.20 -2.06 18.97
C GLN A 133 4.25 -1.57 17.89
N GLU A 134 4.37 -0.32 17.47
CA GLU A 134 3.54 0.23 16.40
C GLU A 134 3.87 -0.42 15.06
N VAL A 135 5.14 -0.72 14.80
CA VAL A 135 5.57 -1.45 13.60
C VAL A 135 4.94 -2.85 13.57
N SER A 136 5.06 -3.59 14.66
CA SER A 136 4.49 -4.95 14.75
C SER A 136 2.97 -4.92 14.62
N ARG A 137 2.31 -3.94 15.23
CA ARG A 137 0.85 -3.75 15.12
C ARG A 137 0.43 -3.55 13.66
N GLU A 138 1.16 -2.71 12.93
CA GLU A 138 0.86 -2.45 11.52
C GLU A 138 1.06 -3.73 10.67
N ARG A 139 2.16 -4.46 10.89
CA ARG A 139 2.37 -5.73 10.17
C ARG A 139 1.27 -6.76 10.49
N GLN A 140 0.83 -6.85 11.73
CA GLN A 140 -0.27 -7.74 12.12
C GLN A 140 -1.57 -7.36 11.42
N GLU A 141 -1.86 -6.06 11.30
CA GLU A 141 -3.04 -5.60 10.57
C GLU A 141 -2.95 -5.95 9.08
N GLN A 142 -1.78 -5.77 8.46
CA GLN A 142 -1.56 -6.16 7.06
C GLN A 142 -1.80 -7.66 6.85
N ILE A 143 -1.28 -8.49 7.74
CA ILE A 143 -1.46 -9.94 7.69
C ILE A 143 -2.95 -10.29 7.80
N LYS A 144 -3.65 -9.67 8.75
CA LYS A 144 -5.09 -9.87 8.95
C LYS A 144 -5.88 -9.52 7.69
N LEU A 145 -5.60 -8.36 7.08
CA LEU A 145 -6.26 -7.92 5.86
C LEU A 145 -5.98 -8.87 4.69
N MET A 146 -4.73 -9.29 4.54
CA MET A 146 -4.34 -10.17 3.44
C MET A 146 -4.96 -11.57 3.58
N LYS A 147 -5.02 -12.09 4.81
CA LYS A 147 -5.67 -13.38 5.09
C LYS A 147 -7.16 -13.36 4.86
N SER A 148 -7.80 -12.20 4.95
CA SER A 148 -9.26 -12.08 4.78
C SER A 148 -9.73 -12.32 3.34
N LEU A 149 -8.82 -12.49 2.41
CA LEU A 149 -9.10 -12.59 0.98
C LEU A 149 -8.86 -13.98 0.39
#